data_345b8661f5c76ae30c331db2120570d6
#
_entry.id   345b8661f5c76ae30c331db2120570d6
#
_cell.length_a   1.000
_cell.length_b   1.000
_cell.length_c   1.000
_cell.angle_alpha   90.00
_cell.angle_beta   90.00
_cell.angle_gamma   90.00
#
_symmetry.space_group_name_H-M   'P 1'
#
loop_
_entity.id
_entity.type
_entity.pdbx_description
1 polymer ?
#
loop_
_entity_poly.entity_id
_entity_poly.type
_entity_poly.pdbx_seq_one_letter_code
_entity_poly.pdbx_strand_id
1 'polypeptide(L)'
;SVRAVGDYHRMDKNIQLPAVLALCIGLNLKPEYCYSLIDKAGYSLKATEEHMVYKFLIDNHTDENLASWNSTLTDFGIKQRLPDNRKRDV
;
A
#
# COMPACT_ATOMS: atom_id res chain seq x y z
N SER A 1 14.62 -9.62 -5.21
CA SER A 1 15.07 -10.81 -5.92
C SER A 1 13.95 -11.36 -6.80
N VAL A 2 14.36 -12.17 -7.76
CA VAL A 2 13.39 -12.76 -8.69
C VAL A 2 12.40 -13.65 -7.95
N ARG A 3 12.89 -14.39 -6.97
CA ARG A 3 12.03 -15.26 -6.19
C ARG A 3 10.99 -14.48 -5.40
N ALA A 4 11.40 -13.37 -4.81
CA ALA A 4 10.46 -12.54 -4.05
C ALA A 4 9.37 -11.99 -4.94
N VAL A 5 9.73 -11.58 -6.16
CA VAL A 5 8.75 -11.10 -7.13
C VAL A 5 7.78 -12.22 -7.49
N GLY A 6 8.29 -13.43 -7.66
CA GLY A 6 7.44 -14.57 -7.96
C GLY A 6 6.47 -14.87 -6.83
N ASP A 7 6.93 -14.78 -5.59
CA ASP A 7 6.08 -15.03 -4.45
C ASP A 7 4.97 -13.98 -4.34
N TYR A 8 5.31 -12.72 -4.56
CA TYR A 8 4.30 -11.67 -4.59
C TYR A 8 3.28 -11.93 -5.68
N HIS A 9 3.76 -12.35 -6.83
CA HIS A 9 2.87 -12.61 -7.96
C HIS A 9 1.84 -13.68 -7.62
N ARG A 10 2.26 -14.73 -6.91
CA ARG A 10 1.32 -15.78 -6.52
C ARG A 10 0.34 -15.31 -5.46
N MET A 11 0.74 -14.35 -4.64
CA MET A 11 -0.13 -13.83 -3.59
C MET A 11 -1.13 -12.80 -4.13
N ASP A 12 -0.92 -12.31 -5.34
CA ASP A 12 -1.74 -11.26 -5.92
C ASP A 12 -3.22 -11.59 -5.92
N LYS A 13 -3.55 -12.87 -6.10
CA LYS A 13 -4.94 -13.27 -6.17
C LYS A 13 -5.69 -13.06 -4.88
N ASN A 14 -4.97 -13.02 -3.77
CA ASN A 14 -5.59 -12.94 -2.44
C ASN A 14 -5.27 -11.67 -1.70
N ILE A 15 -4.37 -10.85 -2.23
CA ILE A 15 -3.94 -9.66 -1.52
C ILE A 15 -4.81 -8.48 -1.93
N GLN A 16 -5.26 -7.74 -0.94
CA GLN A 16 -6.10 -6.57 -1.15
C GLN A 16 -5.24 -5.34 -1.38
N LEU A 17 -5.80 -4.34 -2.06
CA LEU A 17 -5.05 -3.12 -2.33
C LEU A 17 -4.52 -2.46 -1.05
N PRO A 18 -5.31 -2.33 0.02
CA PRO A 18 -4.75 -1.76 1.26
C PRO A 18 -3.54 -2.53 1.78
N ALA A 19 -3.53 -3.85 1.62
CA ALA A 19 -2.37 -4.65 2.04
C ALA A 19 -1.15 -4.37 1.18
N VAL A 20 -1.35 -4.12 -0.11
CA VAL A 20 -0.25 -3.75 -1.01
C VAL A 20 0.36 -2.42 -0.56
N LEU A 21 -0.49 -1.46 -0.22
CA LEU A 21 -0.01 -0.17 0.27
C LEU A 21 0.74 -0.31 1.59
N ALA A 22 0.27 -1.19 2.47
CA ALA A 22 0.96 -1.45 3.73
C ALA A 22 2.35 -2.01 3.48
N LEU A 23 2.50 -2.86 2.47
CA LEU A 23 3.83 -3.35 2.08
C LEU A 23 4.70 -2.22 1.58
N CYS A 24 4.15 -1.33 0.78
CA CYS A 24 4.92 -0.22 0.22
C CYS A 24 5.52 0.63 1.34
N ILE A 25 4.70 1.02 2.30
CA ILE A 25 5.20 1.87 3.38
C ILE A 25 6.09 1.08 4.34
N GLY A 26 5.77 -0.18 4.58
CA GLY A 26 6.55 -1.02 5.46
C GLY A 26 7.94 -1.31 4.93
N LEU A 27 8.10 -1.35 3.62
CA LEU A 27 9.38 -1.58 2.97
C LEU A 27 10.08 -0.27 2.61
N ASN A 28 9.49 0.87 2.91
CA ASN A 28 10.02 2.19 2.59
C ASN A 28 10.32 2.33 1.09
N LEU A 29 9.42 1.87 0.27
CA LEU A 29 9.61 1.94 -1.18
C LEU A 29 9.44 3.36 -1.68
N LYS A 30 10.21 3.69 -2.71
CA LYS A 30 10.04 4.96 -3.40
C LYS A 30 8.73 4.93 -4.20
N PRO A 31 8.16 6.09 -4.53
CA PRO A 31 6.88 6.13 -5.25
C PRO A 31 6.84 5.25 -6.49
N GLU A 32 7.89 5.27 -7.29
CA GLU A 32 7.92 4.48 -8.52
C GLU A 32 7.80 2.99 -8.25
N TYR A 33 8.40 2.53 -7.16
CA TYR A 33 8.32 1.11 -6.79
C TYR A 33 6.95 0.78 -6.20
N CYS A 34 6.34 1.72 -5.50
CA CYS A 34 4.99 1.54 -5.00
C CYS A 34 4.01 1.33 -6.15
N TYR A 35 4.09 2.18 -7.17
CA TYR A 35 3.21 2.05 -8.32
C TYR A 35 3.47 0.76 -9.09
N SER A 36 4.73 0.37 -9.18
CA SER A 36 5.08 -0.88 -9.84
C SER A 36 4.48 -2.07 -9.09
N LEU A 37 4.56 -2.07 -7.77
CA LEU A 37 4.01 -3.15 -6.97
C LEU A 37 2.50 -3.21 -7.08
N ILE A 38 1.84 -2.05 -7.06
CA ILE A 38 0.39 -1.98 -7.24
C ILE A 38 -0.01 -2.58 -8.58
N ASP A 39 0.72 -2.20 -9.63
CA ASP A 39 0.44 -2.72 -10.96
C ASP A 39 0.62 -4.22 -11.03
N LYS A 40 1.67 -4.75 -10.43
CA LYS A 40 1.93 -6.18 -10.43
C LYS A 40 0.89 -6.95 -9.63
N ALA A 41 0.30 -6.32 -8.64
CA ALA A 41 -0.77 -6.93 -7.86
C ALA A 41 -2.11 -6.88 -8.60
N GLY A 42 -2.14 -6.32 -9.79
CA GLY A 42 -3.34 -6.30 -10.60
C GLY A 42 -4.27 -5.12 -10.32
N TYR A 43 -3.77 -4.10 -9.64
CA TYR A 43 -4.59 -2.93 -9.31
C TYR A 43 -4.19 -1.72 -10.13
N SER A 44 -5.14 -0.81 -10.31
CA SER A 44 -4.93 0.50 -10.91
C SER A 44 -5.58 1.52 -10.01
N LEU A 45 -4.86 2.57 -9.68
CA LEU A 45 -5.44 3.65 -8.88
C LEU A 45 -6.33 4.50 -9.78
N LYS A 46 -7.58 4.67 -9.37
CA LYS A 46 -8.58 5.34 -10.15
C LYS A 46 -8.86 6.72 -9.58
N ALA A 47 -9.78 7.46 -10.20
CA ALA A 47 -10.11 8.80 -9.75
C ALA A 47 -11.20 8.77 -8.67
N THR A 48 -11.12 7.84 -7.74
CA THR A 48 -11.98 7.81 -6.57
C THR A 48 -11.31 8.56 -5.43
N GLU A 49 -12.10 9.02 -4.49
CA GLU A 49 -11.56 9.76 -3.35
C GLU A 49 -10.53 8.93 -2.60
N GLU A 50 -10.84 7.66 -2.33
CA GLU A 50 -9.95 6.78 -1.62
C GLU A 50 -8.63 6.60 -2.38
N HIS A 51 -8.69 6.34 -3.68
CA HIS A 51 -7.48 6.13 -4.46
C HIS A 51 -6.66 7.41 -4.63
N MET A 52 -7.33 8.56 -4.67
CA MET A 52 -6.61 9.82 -4.74
C MET A 52 -5.82 10.08 -3.47
N VAL A 53 -6.37 9.70 -2.31
CA VAL A 53 -5.63 9.81 -1.05
C VAL A 53 -4.44 8.85 -1.06
N TYR A 54 -4.62 7.65 -1.59
CA TYR A 54 -3.50 6.71 -1.71
C TYR A 54 -2.37 7.31 -2.55
N LYS A 55 -2.69 7.93 -3.68
CA LYS A 55 -1.68 8.55 -4.52
C LYS A 55 -0.97 9.68 -3.79
N PHE A 56 -1.74 10.46 -3.04
CA PHE A 56 -1.16 11.54 -2.25
C PHE A 56 -0.14 11.01 -1.24
N LEU A 57 -0.48 9.91 -0.55
CA LEU A 57 0.43 9.30 0.40
C LEU A 57 1.68 8.77 -0.29
N ILE A 58 1.52 8.08 -1.41
CA ILE A 58 2.66 7.54 -2.14
C ILE A 58 3.56 8.64 -2.64
N ASP A 59 2.97 9.70 -3.21
CA ASP A 59 3.76 10.74 -3.87
C ASP A 59 4.49 11.65 -2.88
N ASN A 60 3.95 11.81 -1.66
CA ASN A 60 4.44 12.84 -0.76
C ASN A 60 4.85 12.35 0.62
N HIS A 61 4.51 11.13 0.99
CA HIS A 61 4.65 10.68 2.39
C HIS A 61 5.29 9.31 2.54
N THR A 62 6.13 8.90 1.61
CA THR A 62 6.78 7.59 1.71
C THR A 62 7.84 7.54 2.79
N ASP A 63 8.22 8.67 3.35
CA ASP A 63 9.16 8.73 4.46
C ASP A 63 8.48 8.60 5.83
N GLU A 64 7.17 8.41 5.83
CA GLU A 64 6.41 8.25 7.06
C GLU A 64 6.24 6.77 7.39
N ASN A 65 5.36 6.47 8.35
CA ASN A 65 5.11 5.09 8.71
C ASN A 65 3.64 4.74 8.54
N LEU A 66 3.32 3.46 8.76
CA LEU A 66 1.97 2.95 8.54
C LEU A 66 0.94 3.68 9.43
N ALA A 67 1.29 3.93 10.68
CA ALA A 67 0.36 4.61 11.60
C ALA A 67 0.04 6.01 11.09
N SER A 68 1.04 6.70 10.54
CA SER A 68 0.85 8.03 9.99
C SER A 68 -0.07 7.99 8.77
N TRP A 69 0.12 7.00 7.89
CA TRP A 69 -0.75 6.84 6.73
C TRP A 69 -2.19 6.56 7.14
N ASN A 70 -2.38 5.68 8.13
CA ASN A 70 -3.73 5.38 8.62
C ASN A 70 -4.38 6.60 9.27
N SER A 71 -3.60 7.41 9.95
CA SER A 71 -4.10 8.65 10.54
C SER A 71 -4.58 9.61 9.45
N THR A 72 -3.81 9.73 8.38
CA THR A 72 -4.17 10.58 7.23
C THR A 72 -5.46 10.06 6.57
N LEU A 73 -5.57 8.75 6.40
CA LEU A 73 -6.79 8.18 5.84
C LEU A 73 -8.00 8.52 6.69
N THR A 74 -7.86 8.44 7.99
CA THR A 74 -8.93 8.80 8.91
C THR A 74 -9.29 10.28 8.78
N ASP A 75 -8.28 11.14 8.66
CA ASP A 75 -8.49 12.58 8.53
C ASP A 75 -9.28 12.93 7.26
N PHE A 76 -9.09 12.15 6.21
CA PHE A 76 -9.82 12.35 4.96
C PHE A 76 -11.15 11.63 4.92
N GLY A 77 -11.54 10.97 6.01
CA GLY A 77 -12.81 10.27 6.07
C GLY A 77 -12.84 8.94 5.36
N ILE A 78 -11.67 8.39 5.05
CA ILE A 78 -11.58 7.09 4.42
C ILE A 78 -11.71 6.01 5.49
N LYS A 79 -12.70 5.14 5.34
CA LYS A 79 -12.96 4.11 6.35
C LYS A 79 -11.99 2.95 6.28
N GLN A 80 -11.49 2.67 5.10
CA GLN A 80 -10.58 1.55 4.91
C GLN A 80 -9.21 1.88 5.47
N ARG A 81 -8.71 1.04 6.36
CA ARG A 81 -7.39 1.22 6.93
C ARG A 81 -6.42 0.20 6.36
N LEU A 82 -5.14 0.55 6.42
CA LEU A 82 -4.10 -0.36 5.95
C LEU A 82 -3.75 -1.32 7.06
N PRO A 83 -3.65 -2.62 6.75
CA PRO A 83 -3.35 -3.62 7.79
C PRO A 83 -1.90 -3.52 8.25
N ASP A 84 -1.69 -3.74 9.54
CA ASP A 84 -0.35 -3.79 10.10
C ASP A 84 0.06 -5.25 10.27
N ASN A 85 0.79 -5.73 9.30
CA ASN A 85 1.18 -7.13 9.27
C ASN A 85 2.14 -7.51 10.39
N ARG A 86 2.80 -6.54 10.98
CA ARG A 86 3.77 -6.82 12.04
C ARG A 86 3.11 -7.23 13.34
N LYS A 87 1.83 -6.94 13.50
CA LYS A 87 1.11 -7.30 14.72
C LYS A 87 0.48 -8.67 14.67
N ARG A 88 0.58 -9.34 13.56
CA ARG A 88 -0.10 -10.61 13.38
C ARG A 88 0.50 -11.75 14.21
N ASP A 89 1.76 -11.64 14.53
CA ASP A 89 2.48 -12.69 15.24
C ASP A 89 2.39 -12.54 16.75
N VAL A 90 1.75 -11.51 17.21
CA VAL A 90 1.62 -11.25 18.64
C VAL A 90 0.38 -11.89 19.29
#